data_20517866f52201371a772240eae2f080
#
_entry.id   20517866f52201371a772240eae2f080
#
_cell.length_a   1.000
_cell.length_b   1.000
_cell.length_c   1.000
_cell.angle_alpha   90.00
_cell.angle_beta   90.00
_cell.angle_gamma   90.00
#
_symmetry.space_group_name_H-M   'P 1'
#
loop_
_entity.id
_entity.type
_entity.pdbx_description
1 polymer ?
#
loop_
_entity_poly.entity_id
_entity_poly.type
_entity_poly.pdbx_seq_one_letter_code
_entity_poly.pdbx_strand_id
1 'polypeptide(L)'
;MTRKFFSATVAISMLVLATTWFQPASAIKFELAGQEAGIATPQCISHYVDDETQVVIKIKVGSGPHQKVSVEVTDDSEHMNQLWKKDNLAEEMQRGAFETKRAGDVVACFTNTLADGYKPDPRYVRVVDVDFDIGSETFDYAKIAEAEKLKPMEVELRKLEDMVKDILEDMEHLQAREERMRNTNGT
;
A
#
# COMPACT_ATOMS: atom_id res chain seq x y z
N MET A 1 30.01 -26.79 38.71
CA MET A 1 28.61 -26.41 38.43
C MET A 1 28.44 -25.15 37.53
N THR A 2 29.48 -24.41 37.23
CA THR A 2 29.43 -23.12 36.47
C THR A 2 29.29 -23.24 34.95
N ARG A 3 29.65 -24.34 34.32
CA ARG A 3 29.63 -24.52 32.86
C ARG A 3 28.23 -24.65 32.26
N LYS A 4 27.25 -25.15 33.01
CA LYS A 4 25.87 -25.34 32.53
C LYS A 4 25.04 -24.03 32.52
N PHE A 5 25.37 -23.08 33.36
CA PHE A 5 24.69 -21.77 33.41
C PHE A 5 25.11 -20.86 32.26
N PHE A 6 26.37 -20.94 31.79
CA PHE A 6 26.86 -20.13 30.69
C PHE A 6 26.23 -20.50 29.34
N SER A 7 25.94 -21.80 29.15
CA SER A 7 25.28 -22.30 27.93
C SER A 7 23.82 -21.87 27.85
N ALA A 8 23.11 -21.81 28.99
CA ALA A 8 21.69 -21.42 29.01
C ALA A 8 21.50 -19.91 28.76
N THR A 9 22.37 -19.06 29.28
CA THR A 9 22.32 -17.62 29.07
C THR A 9 22.63 -17.22 27.64
N VAL A 10 23.55 -17.89 26.96
CA VAL A 10 23.87 -17.66 25.54
C VAL A 10 22.70 -18.10 24.64
N ALA A 11 22.07 -19.23 24.96
CA ALA A 11 20.91 -19.72 24.20
C ALA A 11 19.69 -18.78 24.32
N ILE A 12 19.43 -18.25 25.51
CA ILE A 12 18.33 -17.28 25.76
C ILE A 12 18.63 -15.96 25.04
N SER A 13 19.87 -15.48 25.05
CA SER A 13 20.28 -14.25 24.35
C SER A 13 20.14 -14.39 22.83
N MET A 14 20.47 -15.54 22.24
CA MET A 14 20.26 -15.81 20.81
C MET A 14 18.78 -15.89 20.45
N LEU A 15 17.93 -16.44 21.32
CA LEU A 15 16.49 -16.53 21.09
C LEU A 15 15.83 -15.14 21.08
N VAL A 16 16.27 -14.24 21.96
CA VAL A 16 15.76 -12.86 22.02
C VAL A 16 16.19 -12.04 20.80
N LEU A 17 17.41 -12.25 20.27
CA LEU A 17 17.84 -11.57 19.04
C LEU A 17 17.05 -12.05 17.79
N ALA A 18 16.63 -13.30 17.74
CA ALA A 18 15.88 -13.83 16.60
C ALA A 18 14.45 -13.27 16.48
N THR A 19 13.84 -12.84 17.59
CA THR A 19 12.47 -12.28 17.60
C THR A 19 12.38 -10.83 17.12
N THR A 20 13.49 -10.09 17.03
CA THR A 20 13.49 -8.68 16.61
C THR A 20 13.51 -8.48 15.10
N TRP A 21 13.64 -9.54 14.30
CA TRP A 21 13.73 -9.46 12.83
C TRP A 21 12.39 -9.69 12.11
N PHE A 22 11.33 -9.99 12.85
CA PHE A 22 9.98 -10.07 12.27
C PHE A 22 9.31 -8.71 12.36
N GLN A 23 9.63 -7.81 11.44
CA GLN A 23 8.81 -6.62 11.21
C GLN A 23 7.67 -7.02 10.27
N PRO A 24 6.41 -6.95 10.70
CA PRO A 24 5.31 -7.12 9.77
C PRO A 24 5.38 -6.00 8.73
N ALA A 25 5.19 -6.33 7.46
CA ALA A 25 4.97 -5.35 6.42
C ALA A 25 3.83 -4.43 6.89
N SER A 26 4.13 -3.15 7.15
CA SER A 26 3.14 -2.25 7.70
C SER A 26 2.45 -1.51 6.57
N ALA A 27 1.15 -1.69 6.46
CA ALA A 27 0.28 -0.79 5.74
C ALA A 27 0.56 0.66 6.17
N ILE A 28 0.46 1.59 5.23
CA ILE A 28 0.67 3.01 5.51
C ILE A 28 -0.47 3.51 6.38
N LYS A 29 -0.14 3.98 7.58
CA LYS A 29 -1.11 4.46 8.54
C LYS A 29 -0.85 5.91 8.90
N PHE A 30 -1.87 6.75 8.79
CA PHE A 30 -1.77 8.18 9.10
C PHE A 30 -3.07 8.73 9.69
N GLU A 31 -2.95 9.88 10.34
CA GLU A 31 -4.07 10.60 10.93
C GLU A 31 -4.55 11.70 9.97
N LEU A 32 -5.85 11.77 9.74
CA LEU A 32 -6.48 12.71 8.84
C LEU A 32 -7.42 13.63 9.64
N ALA A 33 -7.02 14.87 9.84
CA ALA A 33 -7.82 15.87 10.56
C ALA A 33 -9.08 16.26 9.79
N GLY A 34 -10.18 16.40 10.51
CA GLY A 34 -11.46 16.88 9.97
C GLY A 34 -11.41 18.35 9.63
N GLN A 35 -11.74 18.72 8.40
CA GLN A 35 -11.72 20.09 7.88
C GLN A 35 -13.11 20.49 7.40
N GLU A 36 -13.35 21.79 7.31
CA GLU A 36 -14.62 22.33 6.82
C GLU A 36 -14.78 22.02 5.32
N ALA A 37 -16.00 21.68 4.93
CA ALA A 37 -16.31 21.40 3.54
C ALA A 37 -15.98 22.61 2.63
N GLY A 38 -15.29 22.37 1.53
CA GLY A 38 -14.91 23.42 0.55
C GLY A 38 -13.51 24.01 0.75
N ILE A 39 -12.89 23.86 1.93
CA ILE A 39 -11.51 24.28 2.18
C ILE A 39 -10.60 23.13 2.62
N ALA A 40 -11.12 21.91 2.62
CA ALA A 40 -10.39 20.73 3.03
C ALA A 40 -9.22 20.45 2.05
N THR A 41 -8.01 20.40 2.60
CA THR A 41 -6.80 20.05 1.87
C THR A 41 -6.60 18.54 1.88
N PRO A 42 -6.44 17.90 0.73
CA PRO A 42 -6.19 16.46 0.68
C PRO A 42 -4.81 16.11 1.22
N GLN A 43 -4.71 14.98 1.88
CA GLN A 43 -3.43 14.35 2.20
C GLN A 43 -3.21 13.21 1.21
N CYS A 44 -2.12 13.31 0.45
CA CYS A 44 -1.86 12.39 -0.63
C CYS A 44 -0.66 11.50 -0.34
N ILE A 45 -0.75 10.26 -0.80
CA ILE A 45 0.36 9.30 -0.86
C ILE A 45 0.53 8.86 -2.30
N SER A 46 1.76 8.67 -2.76
CA SER A 46 2.06 8.19 -4.10
C SER A 46 2.84 6.90 -4.06
N HIS A 47 2.60 6.07 -5.06
CA HIS A 47 3.36 4.85 -5.31
C HIS A 47 3.63 4.73 -6.81
N TYR A 48 4.88 4.42 -7.16
CA TYR A 48 5.23 4.17 -8.56
C TYR A 48 4.69 2.81 -9.00
N VAL A 49 4.10 2.77 -10.19
CA VAL A 49 3.53 1.56 -10.79
C VAL A 49 3.90 1.53 -12.26
N ASP A 50 4.24 0.36 -12.77
CA ASP A 50 4.51 0.16 -14.19
C ASP A 50 3.24 0.22 -15.05
N ASP A 51 3.41 0.26 -16.37
CA ASP A 51 2.30 0.24 -17.30
C ASP A 51 1.59 -1.13 -17.31
N GLU A 52 0.33 -1.11 -17.72
CA GLU A 52 -0.53 -2.31 -17.82
C GLU A 52 -0.57 -3.16 -16.54
N THR A 53 -0.33 -2.52 -15.39
CA THR A 53 -0.28 -3.20 -14.09
C THR A 53 -1.60 -3.06 -13.34
N GLN A 54 -2.10 -4.17 -12.84
CA GLN A 54 -3.27 -4.17 -11.98
C GLN A 54 -2.92 -3.75 -10.56
N VAL A 55 -3.70 -2.83 -10.00
CA VAL A 55 -3.53 -2.31 -8.64
C VAL A 55 -4.82 -2.52 -7.86
N VAL A 56 -4.70 -3.04 -6.65
CA VAL A 56 -5.79 -3.10 -5.68
C VAL A 56 -5.44 -2.28 -4.47
N ILE A 57 -6.18 -1.20 -4.24
CA ILE A 57 -6.05 -0.38 -3.03
C ILE A 57 -7.02 -0.90 -1.97
N LYS A 58 -6.51 -1.16 -0.77
CA LYS A 58 -7.28 -1.54 0.41
C LYS A 58 -7.24 -0.40 1.40
N ILE A 59 -8.40 0.05 1.84
CA ILE A 59 -8.52 1.21 2.72
C ILE A 59 -9.39 0.85 3.90
N LYS A 60 -8.88 1.08 5.10
CA LYS A 60 -9.64 0.98 6.34
C LYS A 60 -9.61 2.33 7.06
N VAL A 61 -10.77 2.84 7.40
CA VAL A 61 -10.90 4.14 8.07
C VAL A 61 -11.40 3.90 9.49
N GLY A 62 -10.73 4.48 10.47
CA GLY A 62 -11.14 4.42 11.87
C GLY A 62 -12.50 5.10 12.10
N SER A 63 -13.16 4.82 13.22
CA SER A 63 -14.43 5.47 13.60
C SER A 63 -14.27 6.95 13.88
N GLY A 64 -15.30 7.72 13.57
CA GLY A 64 -15.33 9.17 13.82
C GLY A 64 -16.69 9.75 13.49
N PRO A 65 -17.43 10.26 14.51
CA PRO A 65 -18.74 10.86 14.29
C PRO A 65 -18.62 12.19 13.53
N HIS A 66 -19.62 12.49 12.73
CA HIS A 66 -19.73 13.78 12.00
C HIS A 66 -18.60 14.07 11.00
N GLN A 67 -17.90 13.03 10.53
CA GLN A 67 -16.79 13.12 9.61
C GLN A 67 -17.02 12.22 8.40
N LYS A 68 -16.71 12.71 7.20
CA LYS A 68 -16.76 11.94 5.95
C LYS A 68 -15.39 11.92 5.33
N VAL A 69 -14.84 10.73 5.18
CA VAL A 69 -13.57 10.53 4.47
C VAL A 69 -13.86 10.10 3.05
N SER A 70 -13.26 10.78 2.10
CA SER A 70 -13.28 10.43 0.68
C SER A 70 -11.87 10.21 0.16
N VAL A 71 -11.75 9.40 -0.87
CA VAL A 71 -10.49 9.12 -1.56
C VAL A 71 -10.67 9.30 -3.05
N GLU A 72 -9.66 9.87 -3.67
CA GLU A 72 -9.52 9.99 -5.11
C GLU A 72 -8.13 9.51 -5.51
N VAL A 73 -8.10 8.59 -6.47
CA VAL A 73 -6.85 8.01 -7.00
C VAL A 73 -6.68 8.50 -8.43
N THR A 74 -5.54 9.13 -8.69
CA THR A 74 -5.20 9.70 -10.00
C THR A 74 -3.83 9.21 -10.45
N ASP A 75 -3.55 9.33 -11.74
CA ASP A 75 -2.20 9.18 -12.27
C ASP A 75 -1.43 10.53 -12.20
N ASP A 76 -0.11 10.49 -12.44
CA ASP A 76 0.76 11.67 -12.49
C ASP A 76 0.78 12.36 -13.86
N SER A 77 -0.15 12.03 -14.76
CA SER A 77 -0.24 12.67 -16.07
C SER A 77 -0.62 14.14 -15.96
N GLU A 78 -0.29 14.93 -16.99
CA GLU A 78 -0.67 16.35 -17.06
C GLU A 78 -2.18 16.59 -16.87
N HIS A 79 -3.01 15.58 -17.17
CA HIS A 79 -4.47 15.66 -17.05
C HIS A 79 -4.99 15.06 -15.75
N MET A 80 -4.11 14.46 -14.90
CA MET A 80 -4.49 13.80 -13.63
C MET A 80 -5.71 12.88 -13.83
N ASN A 81 -5.55 11.86 -14.72
CA ASN A 81 -6.68 10.98 -15.00
C ASN A 81 -7.14 10.27 -13.72
N GLN A 82 -8.41 10.36 -13.43
CA GLN A 82 -9.02 9.68 -12.30
C GLN A 82 -9.09 8.18 -12.58
N LEU A 83 -8.33 7.39 -11.83
CA LEU A 83 -8.31 5.93 -11.91
C LEU A 83 -9.43 5.32 -11.06
N TRP A 84 -9.61 5.82 -9.86
CA TRP A 84 -10.66 5.37 -8.95
C TRP A 84 -11.04 6.47 -7.96
N LYS A 85 -12.30 6.48 -7.52
CA LYS A 85 -12.81 7.42 -6.53
C LYS A 85 -13.87 6.78 -5.67
N LYS A 86 -13.87 7.12 -4.38
CA LYS A 86 -14.93 6.72 -3.46
C LYS A 86 -15.18 7.80 -2.42
N ASP A 87 -16.42 8.25 -2.37
CA ASP A 87 -16.89 9.19 -1.36
C ASP A 87 -17.45 8.46 -0.15
N ASN A 88 -17.30 9.07 1.03
CA ASN A 88 -17.85 8.59 2.29
C ASN A 88 -17.45 7.13 2.60
N LEU A 89 -16.15 6.91 2.79
CA LEU A 89 -15.61 5.60 3.14
C LEU A 89 -16.21 5.08 4.45
N ALA A 90 -16.75 3.86 4.43
CA ALA A 90 -17.22 3.18 5.62
C ALA A 90 -16.05 2.73 6.51
N GLU A 91 -16.35 2.42 7.78
CA GLU A 91 -15.35 1.92 8.75
C GLU A 91 -14.82 0.52 8.40
N GLU A 92 -15.59 -0.23 7.61
CA GLU A 92 -15.18 -1.52 7.09
C GLU A 92 -14.10 -1.36 6.01
N MET A 93 -13.30 -2.41 5.81
CA MET A 93 -12.28 -2.43 4.76
C MET A 93 -12.93 -2.25 3.38
N GLN A 94 -12.53 -1.20 2.69
CA GLN A 94 -12.94 -0.91 1.32
C GLN A 94 -11.83 -1.34 0.36
N ARG A 95 -12.23 -1.83 -0.80
CA ARG A 95 -11.31 -2.21 -1.88
C ARG A 95 -11.67 -1.46 -3.14
N GLY A 96 -10.66 -0.92 -3.81
CA GLY A 96 -10.75 -0.40 -5.16
C GLY A 96 -9.77 -1.15 -6.04
N ALA A 97 -10.15 -1.43 -7.28
CA ALA A 97 -9.27 -2.06 -8.26
C ALA A 97 -9.27 -1.24 -9.53
N PHE A 98 -8.11 -1.05 -10.11
CA PHE A 98 -7.92 -0.34 -11.37
C PHE A 98 -6.65 -0.84 -12.05
N GLU A 99 -6.48 -0.50 -13.31
CA GLU A 99 -5.31 -0.84 -14.13
C GLU A 99 -4.63 0.44 -14.60
N THR A 100 -3.30 0.48 -14.50
CA THR A 100 -2.50 1.59 -15.01
C THR A 100 -2.33 1.44 -16.53
N LYS A 101 -2.47 2.54 -17.26
CA LYS A 101 -2.28 2.56 -18.72
C LYS A 101 -0.88 3.01 -19.11
N ARG A 102 -0.11 3.51 -18.17
CA ARG A 102 1.24 4.07 -18.35
C ARG A 102 2.01 3.92 -17.06
N ALA A 103 3.29 3.68 -17.17
CA ALA A 103 4.21 3.72 -16.04
C ALA A 103 4.27 5.13 -15.46
N GLY A 104 4.18 5.25 -14.14
CA GLY A 104 4.21 6.54 -13.43
C GLY A 104 3.73 6.42 -11.98
N ASP A 105 3.61 7.57 -11.32
CA ASP A 105 3.12 7.61 -9.95
C ASP A 105 1.57 7.54 -9.91
N VAL A 106 1.05 6.60 -9.16
CA VAL A 106 -0.36 6.56 -8.76
C VAL A 106 -0.50 7.32 -7.45
N VAL A 107 -1.31 8.34 -7.46
CA VAL A 107 -1.49 9.26 -6.32
C VAL A 107 -2.87 9.04 -5.71
N ALA A 108 -2.91 8.61 -4.44
CA ALA A 108 -4.15 8.47 -3.67
C ALA A 108 -4.28 9.64 -2.69
N CYS A 109 -5.27 10.48 -2.89
CA CYS A 109 -5.56 11.66 -2.10
C CYS A 109 -6.77 11.46 -1.21
N PHE A 110 -6.60 11.63 0.09
CA PHE A 110 -7.62 11.45 1.12
C PHE A 110 -8.07 12.80 1.68
N THR A 111 -9.37 12.99 1.80
CA THR A 111 -9.96 14.19 2.36
C THR A 111 -10.93 13.81 3.46
N ASN A 112 -10.83 14.47 4.63
CA ASN A 112 -11.77 14.30 5.73
C ASN A 112 -12.57 15.58 5.92
N THR A 113 -13.86 15.53 5.61
CA THR A 113 -14.77 16.68 5.72
C THR A 113 -15.71 16.51 6.90
N LEU A 114 -15.90 17.59 7.64
CA LEU A 114 -16.87 17.67 8.72
C LEU A 114 -18.29 17.83 8.17
N ALA A 115 -19.26 17.31 8.90
CA ALA A 115 -20.66 17.54 8.61
C ALA A 115 -21.03 19.03 8.84
N ASP A 116 -22.09 19.48 8.17
CA ASP A 116 -22.54 20.86 8.28
C ASP A 116 -22.78 21.29 9.74
N GLY A 117 -22.30 22.47 10.09
CA GLY A 117 -22.41 23.05 11.44
C GLY A 117 -21.29 22.66 12.42
N TYR A 118 -20.38 21.77 12.02
CA TYR A 118 -19.21 21.42 12.83
C TYR A 118 -18.00 22.23 12.39
N LYS A 119 -17.21 22.68 13.38
CA LYS A 119 -15.95 23.42 13.14
C LYS A 119 -14.76 22.51 13.37
N PRO A 120 -13.62 22.75 12.70
CA PRO A 120 -12.38 22.04 12.93
C PRO A 120 -11.98 22.08 14.41
N ASP A 121 -11.70 20.91 14.96
CA ASP A 121 -11.29 20.71 16.36
C ASP A 121 -10.29 19.54 16.41
N PRO A 122 -9.25 19.58 17.26
CA PRO A 122 -8.27 18.50 17.38
C PRO A 122 -8.86 17.11 17.71
N ARG A 123 -10.11 17.06 18.16
CA ARG A 123 -10.83 15.79 18.42
C ARG A 123 -11.38 15.13 17.15
N TYR A 124 -11.52 15.89 16.07
CA TYR A 124 -12.01 15.38 14.79
C TYR A 124 -10.85 14.89 13.95
N VAL A 125 -10.33 13.72 14.29
CA VAL A 125 -9.26 13.04 13.57
C VAL A 125 -9.73 11.62 13.26
N ARG A 126 -9.47 11.15 12.04
CA ARG A 126 -9.68 9.75 11.65
C ARG A 126 -8.35 9.13 11.23
N VAL A 127 -8.13 7.93 11.71
CA VAL A 127 -6.97 7.12 11.31
C VAL A 127 -7.32 6.43 10.00
N VAL A 128 -6.50 6.61 8.99
CA VAL A 128 -6.62 5.94 7.70
C VAL A 128 -5.47 4.96 7.56
N ASP A 129 -5.82 3.73 7.22
CA ASP A 129 -4.89 2.62 6.99
C ASP A 129 -5.03 2.22 5.53
N VAL A 130 -3.93 2.29 4.78
CA VAL A 130 -3.91 2.11 3.33
C VAL A 130 -2.86 1.07 2.96
N ASP A 131 -3.26 0.14 2.11
CA ASP A 131 -2.42 -0.89 1.56
C ASP A 131 -2.61 -0.98 0.04
N PHE A 132 -1.52 -1.13 -0.70
CA PHE A 132 -1.50 -1.29 -2.14
C PHE A 132 -1.01 -2.68 -2.49
N ASP A 133 -1.85 -3.49 -3.12
CA ASP A 133 -1.43 -4.72 -3.78
C ASP A 133 -1.18 -4.39 -5.26
N ILE A 134 -0.01 -4.69 -5.77
CA ILE A 134 0.43 -4.33 -7.12
C ILE A 134 0.85 -5.59 -7.88
N GLY A 135 0.48 -5.70 -9.14
CA GLY A 135 0.90 -6.80 -10.01
C GLY A 135 0.45 -8.17 -9.47
N SER A 136 1.38 -9.10 -9.29
CA SER A 136 1.10 -10.47 -8.83
C SER A 136 0.43 -10.55 -7.46
N GLU A 137 0.60 -9.54 -6.60
CA GLU A 137 -0.06 -9.49 -5.29
C GLU A 137 -1.58 -9.31 -5.38
N THR A 138 -2.07 -8.83 -6.53
CA THR A 138 -3.52 -8.66 -6.78
C THR A 138 -4.22 -9.97 -7.10
N PHE A 139 -3.48 -11.01 -7.49
CA PHE A 139 -4.04 -12.27 -7.95
C PHE A 139 -4.63 -13.12 -6.82
N ASP A 140 -5.84 -13.60 -7.04
CA ASP A 140 -6.48 -14.57 -6.15
C ASP A 140 -6.06 -15.99 -6.57
N TYR A 141 -4.90 -16.42 -6.09
CA TYR A 141 -4.34 -17.73 -6.41
C TYR A 141 -5.25 -18.89 -6.00
N ALA A 142 -6.15 -18.70 -5.04
CA ALA A 142 -7.13 -19.73 -4.69
C ALA A 142 -8.13 -19.97 -5.81
N LYS A 143 -8.60 -18.91 -6.47
CA LYS A 143 -9.48 -19.03 -7.65
C LYS A 143 -8.75 -19.57 -8.85
N ILE A 144 -7.50 -19.19 -9.08
CA ILE A 144 -6.67 -19.72 -10.15
C ILE A 144 -6.46 -21.23 -9.95
N ALA A 145 -6.15 -21.65 -8.73
CA ALA A 145 -5.97 -23.07 -8.38
C ALA A 145 -7.24 -23.90 -8.64
N GLU A 146 -8.41 -23.36 -8.32
CA GLU A 146 -9.69 -24.04 -8.58
C GLU A 146 -10.01 -24.12 -10.07
N ALA A 147 -9.81 -23.03 -10.81
CA ALA A 147 -10.08 -22.96 -12.25
C ALA A 147 -9.15 -23.87 -13.07
N GLU A 148 -7.86 -23.90 -12.76
CA GLU A 148 -6.84 -24.69 -13.46
C GLU A 148 -6.64 -26.08 -12.85
N LYS A 149 -7.34 -26.41 -11.76
CA LYS A 149 -7.19 -27.69 -10.99
C LYS A 149 -5.76 -27.96 -10.57
N LEU A 150 -5.05 -26.96 -10.14
CA LEU A 150 -3.66 -27.04 -9.71
C LEU A 150 -3.55 -27.73 -8.35
N LYS A 151 -2.45 -28.48 -8.15
CA LYS A 151 -2.10 -29.03 -6.84
C LYS A 151 -1.51 -27.92 -5.96
N PRO A 152 -1.59 -28.02 -4.62
CA PRO A 152 -1.07 -27.00 -3.73
C PRO A 152 0.37 -26.56 -4.02
N MET A 153 1.25 -27.50 -4.37
CA MET A 153 2.64 -27.20 -4.72
C MET A 153 2.76 -26.43 -6.05
N GLU A 154 1.88 -26.69 -7.01
CA GLU A 154 1.86 -26.02 -8.31
C GLU A 154 1.40 -24.57 -8.15
N VAL A 155 0.47 -24.32 -7.23
CA VAL A 155 0.01 -22.96 -6.88
C VAL A 155 1.15 -22.11 -6.28
N GLU A 156 1.92 -22.70 -5.35
CA GLU A 156 3.08 -22.02 -4.76
C GLU A 156 4.17 -21.73 -5.80
N LEU A 157 4.41 -22.68 -6.73
CA LEU A 157 5.36 -22.46 -7.82
C LEU A 157 4.89 -21.33 -8.75
N ARG A 158 3.60 -21.30 -9.10
CA ARG A 158 3.03 -20.23 -9.93
C ARG A 158 3.17 -18.87 -9.26
N LYS A 159 2.86 -18.80 -7.97
CA LYS A 159 3.04 -17.58 -7.19
C LYS A 159 4.48 -17.09 -7.17
N LEU A 160 5.44 -18.01 -7.00
CA LEU A 160 6.86 -17.68 -7.05
C LEU A 160 7.31 -17.23 -8.44
N GLU A 161 6.80 -17.86 -9.50
CA GLU A 161 7.09 -17.48 -10.89
C GLU A 161 6.63 -16.03 -11.16
N ASP A 162 5.39 -15.70 -10.78
CA ASP A 162 4.82 -14.37 -10.97
C ASP A 162 5.61 -13.32 -10.16
N MET A 163 5.97 -13.61 -8.90
CA MET A 163 6.79 -12.71 -8.08
C MET A 163 8.20 -12.48 -8.66
N VAL A 164 8.83 -13.52 -9.22
CA VAL A 164 10.15 -13.37 -9.85
C VAL A 164 10.06 -12.51 -11.09
N LYS A 165 8.97 -12.64 -11.85
CA LYS A 165 8.73 -11.80 -13.03
C LYS A 165 8.60 -10.32 -12.64
N ASP A 166 7.79 -10.02 -11.63
CA ASP A 166 7.63 -8.65 -11.12
C ASP A 166 8.98 -8.06 -10.66
N ILE A 167 9.79 -8.83 -9.92
CA ILE A 167 11.13 -8.39 -9.48
C ILE A 167 12.05 -8.08 -10.67
N LEU A 168 11.99 -8.87 -11.75
CA LEU A 168 12.81 -8.63 -12.94
C LEU A 168 12.38 -7.34 -13.66
N GLU A 169 11.08 -7.09 -13.77
CA GLU A 169 10.51 -5.86 -14.34
C GLU A 169 10.92 -4.63 -13.52
N ASP A 170 10.81 -4.70 -12.20
CA ASP A 170 11.28 -3.65 -11.27
C ASP A 170 12.77 -3.36 -11.43
N MET A 171 13.60 -4.40 -11.58
CA MET A 171 15.05 -4.23 -11.77
C MET A 171 15.37 -3.53 -13.10
N GLU A 172 14.69 -3.87 -14.18
CA GLU A 172 14.85 -3.20 -15.49
C GLU A 172 14.49 -1.72 -15.38
N HIS A 173 13.39 -1.42 -14.69
CA HIS A 173 12.95 -0.04 -14.43
C HIS A 173 13.98 0.76 -13.62
N LEU A 174 14.52 0.17 -12.54
CA LEU A 174 15.56 0.80 -11.72
C LEU A 174 16.83 1.07 -12.51
N GLN A 175 17.25 0.15 -13.39
CA GLN A 175 18.39 0.35 -14.30
C GLN A 175 18.15 1.52 -15.26
N ALA A 176 17.01 1.57 -15.89
CA ALA A 176 16.64 2.66 -16.79
C ALA A 176 16.59 4.03 -16.07
N ARG A 177 16.16 4.05 -14.80
CA ARG A 177 16.16 5.25 -13.98
C ARG A 177 17.59 5.68 -13.59
N GLU A 178 18.45 4.73 -13.24
CA GLU A 178 19.86 4.99 -12.93
C GLU A 178 20.60 5.58 -14.14
N GLU A 179 20.41 5.01 -15.32
CA GLU A 179 21.01 5.52 -16.56
C GLU A 179 20.58 6.96 -16.87
N ARG A 180 19.29 7.27 -16.70
CA ARG A 180 18.79 8.64 -16.86
C ARG A 180 19.42 9.61 -15.86
N MET A 181 19.53 9.23 -14.59
CA MET A 181 20.18 10.05 -13.56
C MET A 181 21.68 10.23 -13.83
N ARG A 182 22.36 9.19 -14.28
CA ARG A 182 23.78 9.25 -14.63
C ARG A 182 24.03 10.20 -15.81
N ASN A 183 23.20 10.15 -16.85
CA ASN A 183 23.30 11.03 -18.00
C ASN A 183 23.01 12.49 -17.61
N THR A 184 22.12 12.76 -16.67
CA THR A 184 21.81 14.11 -16.21
C THR A 184 22.93 14.69 -15.32
N ASN A 185 23.65 13.86 -14.56
CA ASN A 185 24.75 14.30 -13.71
C ASN A 185 26.11 14.36 -14.43
N GLY A 186 26.21 13.89 -15.65
CA GLY A 186 27.44 13.87 -16.49
C GLY A 186 27.58 15.09 -17.41
N THR A 187 26.67 16.05 -17.35
CA THR A 187 26.70 17.34 -18.08
C THR A 187 27.03 18.46 -17.10
#